data_92ca60c451059b2c0234ac6d7105e43f
#
_entry.id   92ca60c451059b2c0234ac6d7105e43f
#
_cell.length_a   1.000
_cell.length_b   1.000
_cell.length_c   1.000
_cell.angle_alpha   90.00
_cell.angle_beta   90.00
_cell.angle_gamma   90.00
#
_symmetry.space_group_name_H-M   'P 1'
#
loop_
_entity.id
_entity.type
_entity.pdbx_description
1 polymer ?
#
loop_
_entity_poly.entity_id
_entity_poly.type
_entity_poly.pdbx_seq_one_letter_code
_entity_poly.pdbx_strand_id
1 'polypeptide(L)' 'MSTIVVLGERHRVEGFALAGATVFEAADADSVRDAWARLPDDVVVIVLTPAAADALADVVQAQALRVVLPT' A
#
# COMPACT_ATOMS: atom_id res chain seq x y z
N MET A 1 8.51 -6.99 -14.93
CA MET A 1 7.17 -7.44 -14.55
C MET A 1 6.49 -6.38 -13.71
N SER A 2 5.18 -6.28 -13.84
CA SER A 2 4.40 -5.30 -13.09
C SER A 2 3.98 -5.87 -11.75
N THR A 3 4.07 -5.07 -10.68
CA THR A 3 3.68 -5.48 -9.34
C THR A 3 2.54 -4.61 -8.82
N ILE A 4 1.53 -5.27 -8.28
CA ILE A 4 0.44 -4.61 -7.58
C ILE A 4 0.67 -4.79 -6.08
N VAL A 5 0.71 -3.68 -5.35
CA VAL A 5 0.96 -3.66 -3.91
C VAL A 5 -0.29 -3.21 -3.19
N VAL A 6 -0.63 -3.90 -2.10
CA VAL A 6 -1.69 -3.48 -1.18
C VAL A 6 -1.05 -3.18 0.16
N LEU A 7 -1.29 -1.99 0.69
CA LEU A 7 -0.66 -1.50 1.91
C LEU A 7 -1.72 -1.03 2.90
N GLY A 8 -1.69 -1.57 4.10
CA GLY A 8 -2.61 -1.17 5.15
C GLY A 8 -2.68 -2.13 6.32
N GLU A 9 -3.68 -1.97 7.14
CA GLU A 9 -3.89 -2.78 8.33
C GLU A 9 -4.18 -4.23 7.93
N ARG A 10 -3.65 -5.17 8.73
CA ARG A 10 -3.73 -6.60 8.43
C ARG A 10 -5.13 -7.08 8.12
N HIS A 11 -6.10 -6.73 8.93
CA HIS A 11 -7.47 -7.24 8.78
C HIS A 11 -8.16 -6.71 7.51
N ARG A 12 -7.62 -5.65 6.92
CA ARG A 12 -8.18 -5.08 5.71
C ARG A 12 -7.49 -5.59 4.44
N VAL A 13 -6.22 -5.97 4.54
CA VAL A 13 -5.43 -6.33 3.35
C VAL A 13 -5.21 -7.82 3.18
N GLU A 14 -5.44 -8.63 4.21
CA GLU A 14 -5.10 -10.06 4.16
C GLU A 14 -5.81 -10.81 3.03
N GLY A 15 -7.02 -10.42 2.66
CA GLY A 15 -7.75 -11.06 1.57
C GLY A 15 -7.14 -10.82 0.19
N PHE A 16 -6.36 -9.77 0.04
CA PHE A 16 -5.75 -9.44 -1.25
C PHE A 16 -4.59 -10.34 -1.62
N ALA A 17 -3.99 -11.00 -0.64
CA ALA A 17 -2.92 -11.97 -0.93
C ALA A 17 -3.45 -13.13 -1.77
N LEU A 18 -4.70 -13.52 -1.60
CA LEU A 18 -5.34 -14.57 -2.38
C LEU A 18 -5.57 -14.17 -3.83
N ALA A 19 -5.59 -12.88 -4.10
CA ALA A 19 -5.76 -12.35 -5.46
C ALA A 19 -4.43 -12.13 -6.19
N GLY A 20 -3.31 -12.49 -5.58
CA GLY A 20 -2.00 -12.40 -6.21
C GLY A 20 -1.29 -11.07 -6.02
N ALA A 21 -1.85 -10.15 -5.22
CA ALA A 21 -1.18 -8.90 -4.91
C ALA A 21 -0.09 -9.11 -3.86
N THR A 22 0.94 -8.27 -3.89
CA THR A 22 1.94 -8.23 -2.83
C THR A 22 1.40 -7.39 -1.69
N VAL A 23 1.26 -7.98 -0.51
CA VAL A 23 0.62 -7.34 0.64
C VAL A 23 1.68 -6.89 1.64
N PHE A 24 1.61 -5.61 2.04
CA PHE A 24 2.41 -5.06 3.12
C PHE A 24 1.48 -4.68 4.27
N GLU A 25 1.64 -5.39 5.39
CA GLU A 25 0.83 -5.11 6.58
C GLU A 25 1.49 -4.02 7.39
N ALA A 26 0.72 -3.01 7.77
CA ALA A 26 1.21 -1.90 8.56
C ALA A 26 0.12 -1.41 9.51
N ALA A 27 0.40 -1.43 10.81
CA ALA A 27 -0.59 -1.14 11.84
C ALA A 27 -0.65 0.34 12.21
N ASP A 28 0.38 1.13 11.92
CA ASP A 28 0.45 2.53 12.30
C ASP A 28 1.17 3.36 11.23
N ALA A 29 1.19 4.68 11.43
CA ALA A 29 1.76 5.60 10.44
C ALA A 29 3.25 5.34 10.19
N ASP A 30 4.02 5.03 11.22
CA ASP A 30 5.45 4.77 11.06
C ASP A 30 5.69 3.50 10.27
N SER A 31 4.90 2.45 10.53
CA SER A 31 4.98 1.21 9.77
C SER A 31 4.61 1.40 8.31
N VAL A 32 3.61 2.24 8.04
CA VAL A 32 3.19 2.56 6.69
C VAL A 32 4.31 3.25 5.92
N ARG A 33 4.94 4.24 6.54
CA ARG A 33 6.05 4.98 5.92
C ARG A 33 7.26 4.09 5.67
N ASP A 34 7.53 3.20 6.60
CA ASP A 34 8.62 2.23 6.48
C ASP A 34 8.37 1.26 5.32
N ALA A 35 7.15 0.74 5.23
CA ALA A 35 6.76 -0.14 4.13
C ALA A 35 6.84 0.58 2.79
N TRP A 36 6.42 1.85 2.75
CA TRP A 36 6.49 2.68 1.55
C TRP A 36 7.93 2.78 1.04
N ALA A 37 8.88 2.96 1.95
CA ALA A 37 10.29 3.08 1.60
C ALA A 37 10.89 1.78 1.04
N ARG A 38 10.23 0.63 1.29
CA ARG A 38 10.70 -0.68 0.84
C ARG A 38 10.00 -1.20 -0.41
N LEU A 39 9.14 -0.41 -1.03
CA LEU A 39 8.40 -0.86 -2.20
C LEU A 39 9.35 -1.21 -3.36
N PRO A 40 9.04 -2.29 -4.11
CA PRO A 40 9.82 -2.64 -5.31
C PRO A 40 9.73 -1.55 -6.37
N ASP A 41 10.75 -1.47 -7.22
CA ASP A 41 10.80 -0.47 -8.29
C ASP A 41 9.78 -0.72 -9.39
N ASP A 42 9.30 -1.96 -9.53
CA ASP A 42 8.37 -2.34 -10.60
C ASP A 42 6.89 -2.19 -10.21
N VAL A 43 6.60 -1.52 -9.10
CA VAL A 43 5.22 -1.30 -8.67
C VAL A 43 4.51 -0.37 -9.65
N VAL A 44 3.36 -0.80 -10.16
CA VAL A 44 2.56 -0.01 -11.08
C VAL A 44 1.27 0.48 -10.46
N VAL A 45 0.74 -0.26 -9.48
CA VAL A 45 -0.48 0.13 -8.76
C VAL A 45 -0.25 -0.10 -7.27
N ILE A 46 -0.60 0.90 -6.46
CA ILE A 46 -0.56 0.80 -5.01
C ILE A 46 -1.96 1.02 -4.47
N VAL A 47 -2.52 -0.01 -3.84
CA VAL A 47 -3.83 0.06 -3.20
C VAL A 47 -3.62 0.34 -1.71
N LEU A 48 -4.23 1.40 -1.21
CA LEU A 48 -4.06 1.87 0.16
C LEU A 48 -5.36 1.78 0.93
N THR A 49 -5.31 1.34 2.18
CA THR A 49 -6.44 1.54 3.08
C THR A 49 -6.55 3.03 3.42
N PRO A 50 -7.74 3.51 3.88
CA PRO A 50 -7.85 4.92 4.24
C PRO A 50 -6.83 5.38 5.27
N ALA A 51 -6.53 4.56 6.28
CA ALA A 51 -5.52 4.91 7.28
C ALA A 51 -4.12 5.01 6.68
N ALA A 52 -3.77 4.09 5.77
CA ALA A 52 -2.49 4.14 5.08
C ALA A 52 -2.40 5.38 4.20
N ALA A 53 -3.47 5.73 3.50
CA ALA A 53 -3.50 6.93 2.67
C ALA A 53 -3.31 8.20 3.50
N ASP A 54 -3.93 8.26 4.67
CA ASP A 54 -3.75 9.39 5.60
C ASP A 54 -2.30 9.52 6.05
N ALA A 55 -1.66 8.41 6.39
CA ALA A 55 -0.27 8.40 6.82
C ALA A 55 0.69 8.88 5.72
N LEU A 56 0.30 8.72 4.47
CA LEU A 56 1.12 9.09 3.31
C LEU A 56 0.64 10.38 2.63
N ALA A 57 -0.24 11.14 3.26
CA ALA A 57 -0.86 12.32 2.64
C ALA A 57 0.18 13.37 2.20
N ASP A 58 1.31 13.47 2.93
CA ASP A 58 2.37 14.41 2.62
C ASP A 58 3.51 13.80 1.78
N VAL A 59 3.38 12.54 1.37
CA VAL A 59 4.41 11.86 0.59
C VAL A 59 4.11 12.02 -0.90
N VAL A 60 5.09 12.49 -1.64
CA VAL A 60 4.97 12.63 -3.09
C VAL A 60 5.18 11.29 -3.75
N GLN A 61 4.24 10.90 -4.60
CA GLN A 61 4.31 9.68 -5.36
C GLN A 61 4.57 9.98 -6.83
N ALA A 62 5.63 9.42 -7.38
CA ALA A 62 6.06 9.80 -8.72
C ALA A 62 5.50 8.92 -9.83
N GLN A 63 5.39 7.59 -9.66
CA GLN A 63 5.23 6.72 -10.82
C GLN A 63 4.09 5.73 -10.78
N ALA A 64 3.65 5.28 -9.62
CA ALA A 64 2.59 4.29 -9.51
C ALA A 64 1.22 4.92 -9.34
N LEU A 65 0.20 4.27 -9.87
CA LEU A 65 -1.18 4.68 -9.64
C LEU A 65 -1.58 4.36 -8.19
N ARG A 66 -2.11 5.35 -7.50
CA ARG A 66 -2.58 5.18 -6.12
C ARG A 66 -4.09 5.01 -6.13
N VAL A 67 -4.56 3.96 -5.47
CA VAL A 67 -5.98 3.70 -5.31
C VAL A 67 -6.27 3.56 -3.82
N VAL A 68 -7.23 4.32 -3.30
CA VAL A 68 -7.62 4.26 -1.89
C VAL A 68 -8.90 3.45 -1.78
N LEU A 69 -8.88 2.43 -0.91
CA LEU A 69 -10.06 1.61 -0.67
C LEU A 69 -11.15 2.43 0.03
N PRO A 70 -12.42 2.13 -0.22
CA PRO A 70 -13.50 2.76 0.53
C PRO A 70 -13.46 2.33 2.00
N THR A 71 -13.97 3.20 2.85
CA THR A 71 -14.06 2.93 4.29
C THR A 71 -15.08 1.83 4.60
#